data_3432d64c9d752d6eef42ae29b77e54c4
#
_entry.id   3432d64c9d752d6eef42ae29b77e54c4
#
_cell.length_a   1.000
_cell.length_b   1.000
_cell.length_c   1.000
_cell.angle_alpha   90.00
_cell.angle_beta   90.00
_cell.angle_gamma   90.00
#
_symmetry.space_group_name_H-M   'P 1'
#
loop_
_entity.id
_entity.type
_entity.pdbx_description
1 polymer ?
#
loop_
_entity_poly.entity_id
_entity_poly.type
_entity_poly.pdbx_seq_one_letter_code
_entity_poly.pdbx_strand_id
1 'polypeptide(L)'
;MAKVTISSVIDAPVEKVWALIRDFNGLPSWHPRMVESHIEDGKDASTIGSVRNFQLVSGARIREKLLDFSDQNFLVSYSILETPQPITNHNATLQLRRVTDGDRTYAEWTASFDAAPDEADKLAEGMGANVFQGGFNALKTHFASQG
;
A
#
# COMPACT_ATOMS: atom_id res chain seq x y z
N MET A 1 19.66 3.71 -5.72
CA MET A 1 18.20 3.66 -5.55
C MET A 1 17.75 2.22 -5.43
N ALA A 2 17.10 1.88 -4.35
CA ALA A 2 16.53 0.54 -4.17
C ALA A 2 15.13 0.47 -4.79
N LYS A 3 14.78 -0.70 -5.30
CA LYS A 3 13.44 -0.96 -5.84
C LYS A 3 12.92 -2.29 -5.32
N VAL A 4 11.60 -2.36 -5.13
CA VAL A 4 10.92 -3.60 -4.79
C VAL A 4 9.58 -3.65 -5.51
N THR A 5 9.26 -4.81 -6.06
CA THR A 5 7.97 -5.06 -6.69
C THR A 5 7.47 -6.42 -6.24
N ILE A 6 6.24 -6.43 -5.72
CA ILE A 6 5.53 -7.66 -5.37
C ILE A 6 4.23 -7.66 -6.14
N SER A 7 3.91 -8.77 -6.75
CA SER A 7 2.64 -8.95 -7.43
C SER A 7 1.93 -10.20 -6.91
N SER A 8 0.61 -10.21 -7.05
CA SER A 8 -0.20 -11.33 -6.59
C SER A 8 -1.51 -11.36 -7.36
N VAL A 9 -2.21 -12.47 -7.27
CA VAL A 9 -3.57 -12.60 -7.79
C VAL A 9 -4.51 -12.78 -6.60
N ILE A 10 -5.52 -11.91 -6.52
CA ILE A 10 -6.54 -11.96 -5.48
C ILE A 10 -7.80 -12.56 -6.10
N ASP A 11 -8.36 -13.58 -5.47
CA ASP A 11 -9.54 -14.29 -5.98
C ASP A 11 -10.82 -13.55 -5.62
N ALA A 12 -10.99 -12.38 -6.22
CA ALA A 12 -12.17 -11.54 -6.08
C ALA A 12 -12.21 -10.56 -7.26
N PRO A 13 -13.41 -10.06 -7.63
CA PRO A 13 -13.52 -9.04 -8.69
C PRO A 13 -12.75 -7.77 -8.34
N VAL A 14 -12.17 -7.13 -9.35
CA VAL A 14 -11.31 -5.97 -9.15
C VAL A 14 -12.04 -4.81 -8.47
N GLU A 15 -13.33 -4.63 -8.77
CA GLU A 15 -14.14 -3.58 -8.14
C GLU A 15 -14.24 -3.76 -6.62
N LYS A 16 -14.34 -5.00 -6.16
CA LYS A 16 -14.42 -5.31 -4.72
C LYS A 16 -13.09 -5.06 -4.03
N VAL A 17 -11.99 -5.49 -4.66
CA VAL A 17 -10.66 -5.26 -4.09
C VAL A 17 -10.34 -3.77 -4.07
N TRP A 18 -10.64 -3.06 -5.16
CA TRP A 18 -10.40 -1.62 -5.24
C TRP A 18 -11.22 -0.84 -4.24
N ALA A 19 -12.49 -1.23 -4.01
CA ALA A 19 -13.34 -0.56 -3.03
C ALA A 19 -12.70 -0.53 -1.64
N LEU A 20 -11.94 -1.57 -1.29
CA LEU A 20 -11.23 -1.64 -0.02
C LEU A 20 -9.94 -0.81 -0.03
N ILE A 21 -9.17 -0.92 -1.11
CA ILE A 21 -7.85 -0.28 -1.23
C ILE A 21 -7.96 1.24 -1.47
N ARG A 22 -8.99 1.68 -2.20
CA ARG A 22 -9.12 3.08 -2.61
C ARG A 22 -9.26 4.06 -1.45
N ASP A 23 -9.67 3.60 -0.28
CA ASP A 23 -9.71 4.45 0.91
C ASP A 23 -8.29 4.62 1.45
N PHE A 24 -7.69 5.75 1.14
CA PHE A 24 -6.32 6.06 1.54
C PHE A 24 -6.14 6.05 3.06
N ASN A 25 -7.21 6.30 3.79
CA ASN A 25 -7.21 6.25 5.25
C ASN A 25 -7.62 4.89 5.81
N GLY A 26 -7.87 3.92 4.93
CA GLY A 26 -8.46 2.64 5.31
C GLY A 26 -7.48 1.51 5.58
N LEU A 27 -6.17 1.77 5.62
CA LEU A 27 -5.17 0.73 5.85
C LEU A 27 -5.48 -0.17 7.04
N PRO A 28 -5.87 0.36 8.22
CA PRO A 28 -6.16 -0.51 9.37
C PRO A 28 -7.33 -1.47 9.15
N SER A 29 -8.19 -1.20 8.17
CA SER A 29 -9.35 -2.06 7.91
C SER A 29 -8.96 -3.35 7.20
N TRP A 30 -7.78 -3.42 6.57
CA TRP A 30 -7.39 -4.62 5.82
C TRP A 30 -5.93 -5.03 6.02
N HIS A 31 -5.01 -4.12 6.36
CA HIS A 31 -3.60 -4.46 6.54
C HIS A 31 -3.30 -4.70 8.02
N PRO A 32 -2.84 -5.91 8.39
CA PRO A 32 -2.73 -6.28 9.81
C PRO A 32 -1.62 -5.55 10.58
N ARG A 33 -0.69 -4.90 9.89
CA ARG A 33 0.41 -4.18 10.55
C ARG A 33 0.03 -2.76 10.97
N MET A 34 -1.09 -2.25 10.48
CA MET A 34 -1.55 -0.88 10.74
C MET A 34 -2.73 -0.92 11.72
N VAL A 35 -2.65 -0.15 12.81
CA VAL A 35 -3.66 -0.21 13.87
C VAL A 35 -4.53 1.04 13.96
N GLU A 36 -4.06 2.17 13.42
CA GLU A 36 -4.80 3.43 13.46
C GLU A 36 -4.30 4.31 12.32
N SER A 37 -5.19 5.07 11.69
CA SER A 37 -4.85 6.03 10.64
C SER A 37 -5.81 7.21 10.65
N HIS A 38 -5.27 8.40 10.37
CA HIS A 38 -6.08 9.60 10.17
C HIS A 38 -5.47 10.46 9.07
N ILE A 39 -6.32 11.24 8.40
CA ILE A 39 -5.88 12.20 7.39
C ILE A 39 -5.61 13.52 8.08
N GLU A 40 -4.41 14.07 7.84
CA GLU A 40 -4.01 15.35 8.45
C GLU A 40 -4.82 16.51 7.85
N ASP A 41 -5.01 17.55 8.64
CA ASP A 41 -5.65 18.81 8.25
C ASP A 41 -7.09 18.67 7.77
N GLY A 42 -7.77 17.57 8.08
CA GLY A 42 -9.17 17.37 7.76
C GLY A 42 -9.47 17.29 6.26
N LYS A 43 -8.48 17.01 5.44
CA LYS A 43 -8.66 16.88 3.99
C LYS A 43 -9.38 15.58 3.63
N ASP A 44 -9.99 15.56 2.45
CA ASP A 44 -10.56 14.36 1.88
C ASP A 44 -9.43 13.38 1.53
N ALA A 45 -9.60 12.10 1.89
CA ALA A 45 -8.58 11.08 1.68
C ALA A 45 -8.22 10.86 0.21
N SER A 46 -9.12 11.17 -0.74
CA SER A 46 -8.88 11.00 -2.16
C SER A 46 -8.28 12.25 -2.84
N THR A 47 -8.05 13.32 -2.08
CA THR A 47 -7.45 14.55 -2.63
C THR A 47 -5.94 14.39 -2.74
N ILE A 48 -5.40 14.69 -3.94
CA ILE A 48 -3.95 14.68 -4.15
C ILE A 48 -3.30 15.65 -3.16
N GLY A 49 -2.24 15.19 -2.49
CA GLY A 49 -1.56 15.96 -1.46
C GLY A 49 -2.02 15.64 -0.03
N SER A 50 -3.12 14.89 0.13
CA SER A 50 -3.54 14.44 1.45
C SER A 50 -2.47 13.57 2.10
N VAL A 51 -2.31 13.71 3.41
CA VAL A 51 -1.33 12.94 4.18
C VAL A 51 -2.07 12.01 5.13
N ARG A 52 -1.83 10.71 4.99
CA ARG A 52 -2.28 9.74 5.99
C ARG A 52 -1.18 9.58 7.04
N ASN A 53 -1.59 9.66 8.28
CA ASN A 53 -0.70 9.51 9.44
C ASN A 53 -1.18 8.28 10.20
N PHE A 54 -0.38 7.22 10.21
CA PHE A 54 -0.84 5.96 10.76
C PHE A 54 0.19 5.34 11.69
N GLN A 55 -0.29 4.46 12.55
CA GLN A 55 0.52 3.76 13.53
C GLN A 55 0.62 2.29 13.18
N LEU A 56 1.83 1.75 13.25
CA LEU A 56 2.09 0.32 13.11
C LEU A 56 1.86 -0.40 14.43
N VAL A 57 1.69 -1.72 14.37
CA VAL A 57 1.59 -2.57 15.58
C VAL A 57 2.82 -2.44 16.47
N SER A 58 3.97 -2.08 15.91
CA SER A 58 5.20 -1.81 16.67
C SER A 58 5.15 -0.53 17.48
N GLY A 59 4.16 0.33 17.25
CA GLY A 59 4.08 1.67 17.84
C GLY A 59 4.67 2.78 16.98
N ALA A 60 5.40 2.43 15.93
CA ALA A 60 5.99 3.42 15.02
C ALA A 60 4.89 4.17 14.26
N ARG A 61 5.11 5.47 14.03
CA ARG A 61 4.21 6.29 13.22
C ARG A 61 4.87 6.60 11.87
N ILE A 62 4.04 6.57 10.83
CA ILE A 62 4.48 6.86 9.45
C ILE A 62 3.53 7.88 8.85
N ARG A 63 4.08 8.81 8.07
CA ARG A 63 3.29 9.79 7.33
C ARG A 63 3.53 9.58 5.85
N GLU A 64 2.45 9.46 5.10
CA GLU A 64 2.50 9.23 3.64
C GLU A 64 1.59 10.20 2.92
N LYS A 65 2.10 10.77 1.83
CA LYS A 65 1.39 11.75 1.03
C LYS A 65 0.87 11.12 -0.25
N LEU A 66 -0.40 11.35 -0.54
CA LEU A 66 -1.03 10.88 -1.78
C LEU A 66 -0.50 11.68 -2.97
N LEU A 67 0.10 10.99 -3.94
CA LEU A 67 0.68 11.60 -5.15
C LEU A 67 -0.21 11.46 -6.36
N ASP A 68 -0.89 10.34 -6.50
CA ASP A 68 -1.77 10.06 -7.63
C ASP A 68 -2.88 9.11 -7.19
N PHE A 69 -4.05 9.25 -7.83
CA PHE A 69 -5.23 8.46 -7.50
C PHE A 69 -6.11 8.36 -8.72
N SER A 70 -6.47 7.13 -9.12
CA SER A 70 -7.34 6.91 -10.26
C SER A 70 -8.30 5.76 -10.00
N ASP A 71 -9.59 6.08 -9.84
CA ASP A 71 -10.63 5.06 -9.78
C ASP A 71 -10.79 4.33 -11.11
N GLN A 72 -10.53 5.00 -12.22
CA GLN A 72 -10.65 4.41 -13.55
C GLN A 72 -9.59 3.36 -13.80
N ASN A 73 -8.37 3.58 -13.32
CA ASN A 73 -7.23 2.71 -13.56
C ASN A 73 -6.89 1.85 -12.35
N PHE A 74 -7.64 1.97 -11.24
CA PHE A 74 -7.41 1.23 -10.00
C PHE A 74 -5.98 1.43 -9.49
N LEU A 75 -5.58 2.70 -9.34
CA LEU A 75 -4.20 3.06 -9.01
C LEU A 75 -4.15 4.07 -7.89
N VAL A 76 -3.24 3.85 -6.94
CA VAL A 76 -2.90 4.82 -5.91
C VAL A 76 -1.38 4.89 -5.79
N SER A 77 -0.83 6.12 -5.81
CA SER A 77 0.60 6.37 -5.61
C SER A 77 0.80 7.28 -4.41
N TYR A 78 1.88 7.05 -3.67
CA TYR A 78 2.17 7.82 -2.48
C TYR A 78 3.68 7.87 -2.22
N SER A 79 4.09 8.80 -1.35
CA SER A 79 5.46 8.85 -0.87
C SER A 79 5.48 8.93 0.64
N ILE A 80 6.48 8.33 1.26
CA ILE A 80 6.69 8.43 2.71
C ILE A 80 7.34 9.78 3.00
N LEU A 81 6.71 10.57 3.88
CA LEU A 81 7.25 11.85 4.35
C LEU A 81 8.06 11.68 5.62
N GLU A 82 7.60 10.80 6.52
CA GLU A 82 8.28 10.50 7.78
C GLU A 82 8.16 9.04 8.12
N THR A 83 9.26 8.45 8.54
CA THR A 83 9.36 7.06 8.99
C THR A 83 10.59 6.92 9.89
N PRO A 84 10.56 6.02 10.89
CA PRO A 84 11.78 5.72 11.65
C PRO A 84 12.84 4.99 10.83
N GLN A 85 12.49 4.45 9.66
CA GLN A 85 13.46 3.73 8.83
C GLN A 85 14.36 4.71 8.07
N PRO A 86 15.64 4.36 7.84
CA PRO A 86 16.61 5.26 7.19
C PRO A 86 16.46 5.26 5.67
N ILE A 87 15.33 5.73 5.17
CA ILE A 87 15.04 5.84 3.74
C ILE A 87 14.64 7.27 3.38
N THR A 88 14.92 7.66 2.15
CA THR A 88 14.54 8.95 1.56
C THR A 88 14.08 8.76 0.13
N ASN A 89 13.49 9.80 -0.47
CA ASN A 89 13.03 9.79 -1.87
C ASN A 89 12.14 8.59 -2.19
N HIS A 90 11.20 8.28 -1.29
CA HIS A 90 10.32 7.13 -1.44
C HIS A 90 9.15 7.46 -2.36
N ASN A 91 8.89 6.55 -3.31
CA ASN A 91 7.68 6.54 -4.13
C ASN A 91 7.16 5.11 -4.19
N ALA A 92 5.86 4.96 -4.01
CA ALA A 92 5.21 3.66 -4.13
C ALA A 92 3.94 3.78 -4.94
N THR A 93 3.59 2.69 -5.64
CA THR A 93 2.36 2.59 -6.41
C THR A 93 1.74 1.22 -6.18
N LEU A 94 0.46 1.22 -5.87
CA LEU A 94 -0.36 0.02 -5.80
C LEU A 94 -1.38 0.10 -6.92
N GLN A 95 -1.35 -0.85 -7.84
CA GLN A 95 -2.23 -0.89 -8.99
C GLN A 95 -2.87 -2.25 -9.15
N LEU A 96 -4.16 -2.23 -9.48
CA LEU A 96 -4.92 -3.44 -9.77
C LEU A 96 -5.29 -3.48 -11.24
N ARG A 97 -5.43 -4.70 -11.74
CA ARG A 97 -5.92 -4.97 -13.09
C ARG A 97 -6.88 -6.14 -13.04
N ARG A 98 -7.89 -6.10 -13.89
CA ARG A 98 -8.84 -7.22 -14.00
C ARG A 98 -8.16 -8.40 -14.69
N VAL A 99 -8.31 -9.58 -14.10
CA VAL A 99 -8.03 -10.85 -14.77
C VAL A 99 -9.38 -11.39 -15.23
N THR A 100 -9.65 -11.28 -16.53
CA THR A 100 -10.98 -11.66 -17.07
C THR A 100 -11.25 -13.15 -16.95
N ASP A 101 -10.21 -13.95 -17.01
CA ASP A 101 -10.31 -15.38 -16.79
C ASP A 101 -10.55 -15.66 -15.30
N GLY A 102 -11.80 -15.92 -14.95
CA GLY A 102 -12.21 -16.18 -13.58
C GLY A 102 -12.60 -14.96 -12.77
N ASP A 103 -12.64 -13.77 -13.39
CA ASP A 103 -13.03 -12.53 -12.75
C ASP A 103 -12.23 -12.29 -11.44
N ARG A 104 -10.92 -12.32 -11.58
CA ARG A 104 -9.98 -12.14 -10.46
C ARG A 104 -9.23 -10.83 -10.61
N THR A 105 -8.37 -10.52 -9.65
CA THR A 105 -7.60 -9.29 -9.61
C THR A 105 -6.10 -9.60 -9.66
N TYR A 106 -5.40 -9.02 -10.64
CA TYR A 106 -3.95 -8.91 -10.60
C TYR A 106 -3.59 -7.65 -9.82
N ALA A 107 -2.75 -7.79 -8.82
CA ALA A 107 -2.32 -6.69 -7.97
C ALA A 107 -0.79 -6.56 -8.03
N GLU A 108 -0.31 -5.33 -8.19
CA GLU A 108 1.12 -5.04 -8.22
C GLU A 108 1.41 -3.86 -7.30
N TRP A 109 2.35 -4.06 -6.40
CA TRP A 109 2.79 -3.02 -5.46
C TRP A 109 4.29 -2.81 -5.64
N THR A 110 4.67 -1.60 -6.01
CA THR A 110 6.07 -1.28 -6.29
C THR A 110 6.50 -0.07 -5.48
N ALA A 111 7.78 -0.03 -5.12
CA ALA A 111 8.34 1.14 -4.47
C ALA A 111 9.79 1.33 -4.91
N SER A 112 10.22 2.58 -4.86
CA SER A 112 11.63 2.95 -5.02
C SER A 112 11.98 3.94 -3.90
N PHE A 113 13.22 3.86 -3.42
CA PHE A 113 13.70 4.77 -2.38
C PHE A 113 15.22 4.77 -2.36
N ASP A 114 15.78 5.75 -1.65
CA ASP A 114 17.20 5.85 -1.41
C ASP A 114 17.50 5.41 0.02
N ALA A 115 18.60 4.68 0.19
CA ALA A 115 19.10 4.23 1.49
C ALA A 115 20.61 4.01 1.38
N ALA A 116 21.29 3.86 2.51
CA ALA A 116 22.70 3.52 2.53
C ALA A 116 22.94 2.20 1.78
N PRO A 117 24.01 2.10 0.96
CA PRO A 117 24.23 0.91 0.12
C PRO A 117 24.24 -0.42 0.89
N ASP A 118 24.73 -0.41 2.12
CA ASP A 118 24.79 -1.62 2.96
C ASP A 118 23.44 -2.00 3.58
N GLU A 119 22.43 -1.13 3.50
CA GLU A 119 21.10 -1.36 4.07
C GLU A 119 20.00 -1.45 3.01
N ALA A 120 20.25 -0.96 1.80
CA ALA A 120 19.22 -0.79 0.78
C ALA A 120 18.50 -2.11 0.43
N ASP A 121 19.26 -3.17 0.20
CA ASP A 121 18.68 -4.47 -0.18
C ASP A 121 17.85 -5.07 0.95
N LYS A 122 18.32 -4.96 2.18
CA LYS A 122 17.62 -5.49 3.35
C LYS A 122 16.31 -4.72 3.59
N LEU A 123 16.35 -3.40 3.43
CA LEU A 123 15.14 -2.56 3.59
C LEU A 123 14.13 -2.86 2.49
N ALA A 124 14.57 -3.03 1.24
CA ALA A 124 13.70 -3.39 0.13
C ALA A 124 13.05 -4.76 0.35
N GLU A 125 13.84 -5.75 0.77
CA GLU A 125 13.35 -7.09 1.05
C GLU A 125 12.33 -7.08 2.18
N GLY A 126 12.59 -6.35 3.26
CA GLY A 126 11.64 -6.22 4.38
C GLY A 126 10.34 -5.53 3.98
N MET A 127 10.42 -4.48 3.19
CA MET A 127 9.23 -3.79 2.68
C MET A 127 8.40 -4.73 1.81
N GLY A 128 9.05 -5.46 0.90
CA GLY A 128 8.36 -6.42 0.03
C GLY A 128 7.69 -7.55 0.81
N ALA A 129 8.38 -8.15 1.78
CA ALA A 129 7.84 -9.27 2.54
C ALA A 129 6.78 -8.84 3.55
N ASN A 130 7.03 -7.78 4.31
CA ASN A 130 6.19 -7.42 5.45
C ASN A 130 5.05 -6.49 5.08
N VAL A 131 5.28 -5.54 4.19
CA VAL A 131 4.25 -4.58 3.81
C VAL A 131 3.48 -5.08 2.60
N PHE A 132 4.14 -5.33 1.49
CA PHE A 132 3.48 -5.65 0.23
C PHE A 132 2.90 -7.07 0.22
N GLN A 133 3.73 -8.07 0.42
CA GLN A 133 3.24 -9.45 0.46
C GLN A 133 2.31 -9.67 1.66
N GLY A 134 2.63 -9.09 2.81
CA GLY A 134 1.77 -9.16 3.99
C GLY A 134 0.39 -8.57 3.72
N GLY A 135 0.34 -7.45 3.02
CA GLY A 135 -0.93 -6.83 2.61
C GLY A 135 -1.71 -7.71 1.63
N PHE A 136 -1.03 -8.27 0.62
CA PHE A 136 -1.69 -9.18 -0.33
C PHE A 136 -2.22 -10.45 0.35
N ASN A 137 -1.46 -11.00 1.29
CA ASN A 137 -1.92 -12.17 2.04
C ASN A 137 -3.18 -11.85 2.85
N ALA A 138 -3.23 -10.67 3.45
CA ALA A 138 -4.41 -10.20 4.19
C ALA A 138 -5.62 -10.04 3.28
N LEU A 139 -5.42 -9.47 2.09
CA LEU A 139 -6.50 -9.34 1.10
C LEU A 139 -7.03 -10.70 0.65
N LYS A 140 -6.12 -11.65 0.40
CA LYS A 140 -6.53 -13.01 0.04
C LYS A 140 -7.39 -13.64 1.12
N THR A 141 -6.98 -13.53 2.37
CA THR A 141 -7.73 -14.06 3.51
C THR A 141 -9.09 -13.37 3.65
N HIS A 142 -9.12 -12.04 3.50
CA HIS A 142 -10.33 -11.24 3.60
C HIS A 142 -11.39 -11.70 2.58
N PHE A 143 -10.99 -11.84 1.32
CA PHE A 143 -11.93 -12.20 0.25
C PHE A 143 -12.26 -13.70 0.25
N ALA A 144 -11.36 -14.56 0.71
CA ALA A 144 -11.67 -15.98 0.87
C ALA A 144 -12.79 -16.22 1.88
N SER A 145 -12.83 -15.44 2.97
CA SER A 145 -13.87 -15.57 3.99
C SER A 145 -15.24 -15.06 3.54
N GLN A 146 -15.32 -14.33 2.44
CA GLN A 146 -16.56 -13.79 1.89
C GLN A 146 -17.15 -14.64 0.76
N GLY A 147 -16.38 -15.60 0.32
CA GLY A 147 -16.74 -16.45 -0.78
C GLY A 147 -17.72 -17.52 -0.39
#